data_1f311f07dfa47620e202c2a4c113c4aa
#
_entry.id   1f311f07dfa47620e202c2a4c113c4aa
#
_cell.length_a   1.000
_cell.length_b   1.000
_cell.length_c   1.000
_cell.angle_alpha   90.00
_cell.angle_beta   90.00
_cell.angle_gamma   90.00
#
_symmetry.space_group_name_H-M   'P 1'
#
loop_
_entity.id
_entity.type
_entity.pdbx_description
1 polymer ?
#
loop_
_entity_poly.entity_id
_entity_poly.type
_entity_poly.pdbx_seq_one_letter_code
_entity_poly.pdbx_strand_id
1 'polypeptide(L)'
;MKREFEKWYWLNEQSKIFLQNGYIVGDEKEHFKKIGDKAEKILNKDGYSDKFLDCLSRGWFLLPTPGITNYLDEKESAISCFGSYVEDSVEGLLLTDAEVGMLSKIGGGTSGDLSAIRAEGAPITGGGFADGVMRYVKRLQDTTSWISQRSRRGKFAAYLDLEHPNIDKFLTIKDKTSDIHEVPFAVKIGDKWIRQLK
;
A
#
# COMPACT_ATOMS: atom_id res chain seq x y z
N MET A 1 -8.46 7.64 -39.07
CA MET A 1 -9.14 8.76 -38.38
C MET A 1 -8.33 9.07 -37.14
N LYS A 2 -7.42 10.08 -37.16
CA LYS A 2 -6.70 10.52 -36.00
C LYS A 2 -7.73 11.16 -35.05
N ARG A 3 -8.06 10.48 -33.96
CA ARG A 3 -8.86 11.08 -32.91
C ARG A 3 -7.95 12.06 -32.19
N GLU A 4 -8.27 13.34 -32.27
CA GLU A 4 -7.63 14.37 -31.45
C GLU A 4 -8.15 14.21 -30.03
N PHE A 5 -7.30 13.69 -29.14
CA PHE A 5 -7.55 13.67 -27.71
C PHE A 5 -7.35 15.07 -27.11
N GLU A 6 -8.01 16.08 -27.70
CA GLU A 6 -7.78 17.48 -27.32
C GLU A 6 -8.36 17.83 -25.97
N LYS A 7 -9.43 17.18 -25.52
CA LYS A 7 -10.14 17.54 -24.30
C LYS A 7 -9.97 16.50 -23.19
N TRP A 8 -9.18 16.88 -22.19
CA TRP A 8 -9.04 16.13 -20.96
C TRP A 8 -9.99 16.70 -19.91
N TYR A 9 -11.04 15.98 -19.56
CA TYR A 9 -12.13 16.49 -18.72
C TYR A 9 -11.73 16.78 -17.27
N TRP A 10 -10.71 16.10 -16.78
CA TRP A 10 -10.22 16.23 -15.41
C TRP A 10 -8.92 17.02 -15.28
N LEU A 11 -8.19 17.24 -16.38
CA LEU A 11 -6.89 17.91 -16.37
C LEU A 11 -7.07 19.42 -16.40
N ASN A 12 -7.46 19.99 -15.27
CA ASN A 12 -7.53 21.43 -15.05
C ASN A 12 -6.20 21.97 -14.46
N GLU A 13 -6.09 23.28 -14.25
CA GLU A 13 -4.88 23.90 -13.74
C GLU A 13 -4.44 23.34 -12.36
N GLN A 14 -5.37 23.04 -11.48
CA GLN A 14 -5.07 22.45 -10.16
C GLN A 14 -4.53 21.04 -10.30
N SER A 15 -5.12 20.22 -11.19
CA SER A 15 -4.63 18.87 -11.50
C SER A 15 -3.22 18.90 -12.08
N LYS A 16 -2.91 19.86 -12.95
CA LYS A 16 -1.56 20.04 -13.52
C LYS A 16 -0.55 20.41 -12.43
N ILE A 17 -0.86 21.41 -11.60
CA ILE A 17 -0.01 21.79 -10.46
C ILE A 17 0.27 20.59 -9.56
N PHE A 18 -0.77 19.79 -9.26
CA PHE A 18 -0.62 18.57 -8.45
C PHE A 18 0.31 17.55 -9.12
N LEU A 19 0.11 17.27 -10.41
CA LEU A 19 0.92 16.29 -11.14
C LEU A 19 2.37 16.75 -11.29
N GLN A 20 2.62 18.02 -11.55
CA GLN A 20 3.97 18.59 -11.66
C GLN A 20 4.70 18.67 -10.32
N ASN A 21 3.95 18.63 -9.20
CA ASN A 21 4.54 18.63 -7.86
C ASN A 21 5.04 17.23 -7.45
N GLY A 22 5.99 16.70 -8.22
CA GLY A 22 6.72 15.46 -7.90
C GLY A 22 6.16 14.16 -8.52
N TYR A 23 5.19 14.24 -9.45
CA TYR A 23 4.67 13.07 -10.17
C TYR A 23 5.12 13.02 -11.63
N ILE A 24 5.12 14.14 -12.31
CA ILE A 24 5.45 14.24 -13.75
C ILE A 24 6.46 15.36 -13.95
N VAL A 25 7.42 15.15 -14.83
CA VAL A 25 8.32 16.18 -15.33
C VAL A 25 8.00 16.44 -16.79
N GLY A 26 7.62 17.70 -17.12
CA GLY A 26 7.26 18.10 -18.49
C GLY A 26 5.75 18.12 -18.74
N ASP A 27 5.35 17.90 -20.00
CA ASP A 27 3.94 17.92 -20.41
C ASP A 27 3.20 16.66 -19.98
N GLU A 28 2.05 16.83 -19.34
CA GLU A 28 1.26 15.75 -18.76
C GLU A 28 0.71 14.81 -19.84
N LYS A 29 0.22 15.38 -20.95
CA LYS A 29 -0.37 14.59 -22.03
C LYS A 29 0.69 13.76 -22.75
N GLU A 30 1.88 14.34 -22.95
CA GLU A 30 3.02 13.62 -23.50
C GLU A 30 3.48 12.50 -22.58
N HIS A 31 3.51 12.75 -21.28
CA HIS A 31 3.86 11.74 -20.28
C HIS A 31 2.91 10.53 -20.33
N PHE A 32 1.60 10.78 -20.28
CA PHE A 32 0.61 9.71 -20.37
C PHE A 32 0.63 8.99 -21.73
N LYS A 33 0.93 9.72 -22.81
CA LYS A 33 1.12 9.10 -24.11
C LYS A 33 2.27 8.10 -24.11
N LYS A 34 3.42 8.46 -23.54
CA LYS A 34 4.57 7.53 -23.38
C LYS A 34 4.21 6.28 -22.61
N ILE A 35 3.38 6.42 -21.55
CA ILE A 35 2.87 5.25 -20.79
C ILE A 35 2.01 4.35 -21.68
N GLY A 36 1.08 4.92 -22.44
CA GLY A 36 0.23 4.19 -23.37
C GLY A 36 1.02 3.47 -24.45
N ASP A 37 1.99 4.16 -25.06
CA ASP A 37 2.85 3.61 -26.12
C ASP A 37 3.73 2.46 -25.59
N LYS A 38 4.27 2.59 -24.36
CA LYS A 38 5.02 1.50 -23.70
C LYS A 38 4.13 0.30 -23.43
N ALA A 39 2.91 0.52 -22.93
CA ALA A 39 1.95 -0.55 -22.69
C ALA A 39 1.52 -1.25 -23.98
N GLU A 40 1.25 -0.50 -25.07
CA GLU A 40 0.94 -1.04 -26.39
C GLU A 40 2.06 -1.97 -26.87
N LYS A 41 3.30 -1.53 -26.78
CA LYS A 41 4.48 -2.32 -27.15
C LYS A 41 4.60 -3.60 -26.33
N ILE A 42 4.42 -3.53 -25.00
CA ILE A 42 4.54 -4.70 -24.11
C ILE A 42 3.42 -5.71 -24.39
N LEU A 43 2.20 -5.22 -24.61
CA LEU A 43 1.03 -6.06 -24.87
C LEU A 43 0.98 -6.59 -26.30
N ASN A 44 1.78 -6.04 -27.21
CA ASN A 44 1.76 -6.31 -28.65
C ASN A 44 0.34 -6.17 -29.23
N LYS A 45 -0.34 -5.05 -28.90
CA LYS A 45 -1.73 -4.78 -29.30
C LYS A 45 -1.85 -3.40 -29.94
N ASP A 46 -1.92 -3.37 -31.27
CA ASP A 46 -2.10 -2.13 -32.04
C ASP A 46 -3.35 -1.34 -31.60
N GLY A 47 -3.18 -0.02 -31.45
CA GLY A 47 -4.23 0.90 -31.06
C GLY A 47 -4.60 0.86 -29.57
N TYR A 48 -3.81 0.17 -28.74
CA TYR A 48 -4.00 0.17 -27.29
C TYR A 48 -3.73 1.54 -26.69
N SER A 49 -2.66 2.22 -27.13
CA SER A 49 -2.30 3.56 -26.65
C SER A 49 -3.44 4.56 -26.90
N ASP A 50 -4.07 4.53 -28.06
CA ASP A 50 -5.20 5.41 -28.39
C ASP A 50 -6.40 5.15 -27.48
N LYS A 51 -6.74 3.88 -27.22
CA LYS A 51 -7.83 3.52 -26.30
C LYS A 51 -7.53 3.91 -24.86
N PHE A 52 -6.30 3.67 -24.44
CA PHE A 52 -5.81 4.07 -23.11
C PHE A 52 -5.97 5.57 -22.90
N LEU A 53 -5.50 6.38 -23.85
CA LEU A 53 -5.60 7.84 -23.77
C LEU A 53 -7.05 8.34 -23.84
N ASP A 54 -7.91 7.73 -24.68
CA ASP A 54 -9.33 8.08 -24.73
C ASP A 54 -10.01 7.85 -23.38
N CYS A 55 -9.83 6.67 -22.78
CA CYS A 55 -10.40 6.35 -21.47
C CYS A 55 -9.85 7.23 -20.35
N LEU A 56 -8.52 7.45 -20.33
CA LEU A 56 -7.87 8.29 -19.33
C LEU A 56 -8.31 9.76 -19.46
N SER A 57 -8.38 10.31 -20.68
CA SER A 57 -8.80 11.70 -20.92
C SER A 57 -10.24 11.97 -20.45
N ARG A 58 -11.10 10.95 -20.49
CA ARG A 58 -12.49 10.98 -19.99
C ARG A 58 -12.58 10.79 -18.48
N GLY A 59 -11.48 10.42 -17.80
CA GLY A 59 -11.50 10.11 -16.37
C GLY A 59 -12.22 8.81 -16.01
N TRP A 60 -12.32 7.85 -16.96
CA TRP A 60 -12.93 6.55 -16.70
C TRP A 60 -12.07 5.66 -15.81
N PHE A 61 -10.79 5.91 -15.76
CA PHE A 61 -9.86 5.33 -14.79
C PHE A 61 -8.73 6.32 -14.49
N LEU A 62 -8.01 6.06 -13.41
CA LEU A 62 -6.79 6.77 -13.04
C LEU A 62 -5.69 5.74 -12.78
N LEU A 63 -4.45 6.13 -13.05
CA LEU A 63 -3.29 5.32 -12.69
C LEU A 63 -2.93 5.54 -11.21
N PRO A 64 -2.50 4.49 -10.51
CA PRO A 64 -1.90 4.66 -9.20
C PRO A 64 -0.59 5.45 -9.31
N THR A 65 -0.18 6.11 -8.21
CA THR A 65 1.04 6.92 -8.18
C THR A 65 2.23 6.25 -8.85
N PRO A 66 2.63 5.01 -8.53
CA PRO A 66 3.78 4.39 -9.17
C PRO A 66 3.58 4.06 -10.65
N GLY A 67 2.34 3.89 -11.08
CA GLY A 67 2.02 3.80 -12.51
C GLY A 67 2.26 5.12 -13.25
N ILE A 68 2.08 6.26 -12.58
CA ILE A 68 2.36 7.58 -13.14
C ILE A 68 3.86 7.87 -13.07
N THR A 69 4.49 7.66 -11.91
CA THR A 69 5.86 8.13 -11.65
C THR A 69 6.93 7.18 -12.16
N ASN A 70 6.71 5.88 -12.09
CA ASN A 70 7.76 4.87 -12.21
C ASN A 70 7.64 3.99 -13.45
N TYR A 71 6.45 3.90 -14.06
CA TYR A 71 6.21 2.93 -15.15
C TYR A 71 7.11 3.13 -16.36
N LEU A 72 7.59 4.35 -16.60
CA LEU A 72 8.52 4.67 -17.69
C LEU A 72 9.99 4.39 -17.33
N ASP A 73 10.31 4.26 -16.05
CA ASP A 73 11.65 3.95 -15.57
C ASP A 73 11.80 2.43 -15.37
N GLU A 74 12.82 1.82 -15.97
CA GLU A 74 13.07 0.38 -15.85
C GLU A 74 13.68 -0.02 -14.49
N LYS A 75 14.20 0.95 -13.74
CA LYS A 75 14.82 0.74 -12.43
C LYS A 75 13.86 0.89 -11.25
N GLU A 76 12.67 1.40 -11.50
CA GLU A 76 11.68 1.70 -10.47
C GLU A 76 10.49 0.73 -10.57
N SER A 77 9.89 0.40 -9.43
CA SER A 77 8.70 -0.45 -9.40
C SER A 77 7.42 0.33 -9.70
N ALA A 78 6.61 -0.17 -10.62
CA ALA A 78 5.25 0.33 -10.85
C ALA A 78 4.23 -0.21 -9.82
N ILE A 79 4.68 -1.03 -8.86
CA ILE A 79 3.88 -1.62 -7.78
C ILE A 79 4.30 -1.00 -6.47
N SER A 80 3.35 -0.58 -5.64
CA SER A 80 3.62 0.06 -4.36
C SER A 80 2.79 -0.48 -3.19
N CYS A 81 2.05 -1.56 -3.38
CA CYS A 81 1.24 -2.18 -2.33
C CYS A 81 1.66 -3.63 -2.17
N PHE A 82 2.11 -3.98 -0.96
CA PHE A 82 2.64 -5.29 -0.63
C PHE A 82 1.95 -5.85 0.60
N GLY A 83 1.55 -7.11 0.55
CA GLY A 83 1.01 -7.84 1.68
C GLY A 83 1.98 -8.94 2.11
N SER A 84 2.28 -9.00 3.42
CA SER A 84 3.13 -10.02 3.99
C SER A 84 2.32 -10.99 4.84
N TYR A 85 2.66 -12.26 4.79
CA TYR A 85 2.22 -13.25 5.77
C TYR A 85 3.14 -13.18 6.99
N VAL A 86 2.55 -13.10 8.18
CA VAL A 86 3.29 -12.97 9.43
C VAL A 86 3.21 -14.26 10.21
N GLU A 87 4.32 -14.95 10.33
CA GLU A 87 4.45 -16.17 11.11
C GLU A 87 4.63 -15.89 12.61
N ASP A 88 4.04 -16.78 13.46
CA ASP A 88 4.21 -16.71 14.92
C ASP A 88 5.51 -17.42 15.36
N SER A 89 6.64 -16.92 14.87
CA SER A 89 7.98 -17.33 15.28
C SER A 89 8.90 -16.11 15.33
N VAL A 90 9.96 -16.15 16.13
CA VAL A 90 10.92 -15.04 16.20
C VAL A 90 11.55 -14.78 14.83
N GLU A 91 11.90 -15.85 14.13
CA GLU A 91 12.46 -15.79 12.78
C GLU A 91 11.48 -15.14 11.80
N GLY A 92 10.21 -15.57 11.80
CA GLY A 92 9.16 -15.02 10.93
C GLY A 92 8.87 -13.56 11.22
N LEU A 93 8.78 -13.18 12.48
CA LEU A 93 8.59 -11.79 12.90
C LEU A 93 9.75 -10.89 12.46
N LEU A 94 10.99 -11.33 12.63
CA LEU A 94 12.17 -10.57 12.22
C LEU A 94 12.30 -10.50 10.69
N LEU A 95 11.97 -11.58 9.97
CA LEU A 95 11.95 -11.59 8.51
C LEU A 95 10.93 -10.60 7.97
N THR A 96 9.71 -10.63 8.49
CA THR A 96 8.65 -9.67 8.09
C THR A 96 9.06 -8.22 8.38
N ASP A 97 9.70 -7.95 9.53
CA ASP A 97 10.20 -6.62 9.87
C ASP A 97 11.24 -6.13 8.85
N ALA A 98 12.17 -7.00 8.45
CA ALA A 98 13.16 -6.71 7.41
C ALA A 98 12.50 -6.48 6.03
N GLU A 99 11.55 -7.32 5.62
CA GLU A 99 10.79 -7.17 4.36
C GLU A 99 10.05 -5.84 4.34
N VAL A 100 9.32 -5.50 5.41
CA VAL A 100 8.59 -4.24 5.54
C VAL A 100 9.54 -3.06 5.40
N GLY A 101 10.71 -3.12 6.02
CA GLY A 101 11.74 -2.10 5.91
C GLY A 101 12.26 -1.93 4.48
N MET A 102 12.61 -3.03 3.81
CA MET A 102 13.11 -3.02 2.44
C MET A 102 12.07 -2.55 1.43
N LEU A 103 10.83 -3.05 1.53
CA LEU A 103 9.72 -2.63 0.68
C LEU A 103 9.37 -1.16 0.89
N SER A 104 9.42 -0.68 2.13
CA SER A 104 9.26 0.74 2.45
C SER A 104 10.33 1.59 1.77
N LYS A 105 11.58 1.15 1.74
CA LYS A 105 12.69 1.88 1.11
C LYS A 105 12.48 2.10 -0.39
N ILE A 106 11.91 1.12 -1.10
CA ILE A 106 11.63 1.23 -2.54
C ILE A 106 10.31 1.93 -2.88
N GLY A 107 9.64 2.53 -1.90
CA GLY A 107 8.40 3.28 -2.13
C GLY A 107 7.12 2.50 -1.88
N GLY A 108 7.21 1.28 -1.32
CA GLY A 108 6.08 0.42 -1.03
C GLY A 108 5.32 0.82 0.23
N GLY A 109 3.99 0.79 0.16
CA GLY A 109 3.12 0.65 1.32
C GLY A 109 2.98 -0.83 1.64
N THR A 110 3.12 -1.20 2.90
CA THR A 110 3.12 -2.59 3.35
C THR A 110 1.92 -2.90 4.24
N SER A 111 1.53 -4.15 4.29
CA SER A 111 0.47 -4.63 5.17
C SER A 111 0.73 -6.06 5.62
N GLY A 112 0.13 -6.47 6.72
CA GLY A 112 0.23 -7.85 7.19
C GLY A 112 -0.97 -8.28 8.01
N ASP A 113 -1.33 -9.57 7.84
CA ASP A 113 -2.29 -10.25 8.68
C ASP A 113 -1.58 -10.79 9.93
N LEU A 114 -1.91 -10.22 11.07
CA LEU A 114 -1.29 -10.53 12.36
C LEU A 114 -2.06 -11.60 13.15
N SER A 115 -3.09 -12.18 12.56
CA SER A 115 -3.99 -13.10 13.27
C SER A 115 -3.34 -14.42 13.69
N ALA A 116 -2.22 -14.80 13.07
CA ALA A 116 -1.45 -15.97 13.47
C ALA A 116 -0.59 -15.75 14.72
N ILE A 117 -0.27 -14.50 15.06
CA ILE A 117 0.57 -14.16 16.21
C ILE A 117 -0.18 -14.54 17.48
N ARG A 118 0.47 -15.26 18.39
CA ARG A 118 -0.11 -15.63 19.68
C ARG A 118 -0.44 -14.40 20.54
N ALA A 119 -1.45 -14.56 21.37
CA ALA A 119 -1.92 -13.51 22.26
C ALA A 119 -0.86 -13.14 23.32
N GLU A 120 -0.96 -11.93 23.84
CA GLU A 120 -0.24 -11.49 25.03
C GLU A 120 -0.53 -12.44 26.19
N GLY A 121 0.51 -12.82 26.93
CA GLY A 121 0.43 -13.76 28.04
C GLY A 121 0.41 -15.24 27.63
N ALA A 122 0.42 -15.57 26.32
CA ALA A 122 0.57 -16.96 25.88
C ALA A 122 1.97 -17.50 26.20
N PRO A 123 2.11 -18.76 26.62
CA PRO A 123 3.42 -19.33 26.95
C PRO A 123 4.32 -19.43 25.71
N ILE A 124 5.64 -19.22 25.91
CA ILE A 124 6.65 -19.38 24.87
C ILE A 124 7.58 -20.56 25.19
N THR A 125 8.17 -21.12 24.13
CA THR A 125 9.15 -22.21 24.25
C THR A 125 10.37 -21.72 25.03
N GLY A 126 10.80 -22.49 26.03
CA GLY A 126 11.93 -22.12 26.89
C GLY A 126 11.55 -21.33 28.16
N GLY A 127 10.25 -21.01 28.34
CA GLY A 127 9.72 -20.32 29.52
C GLY A 127 9.50 -18.83 29.28
N GLY A 128 8.54 -18.26 30.02
CA GLY A 128 8.07 -16.89 29.85
C GLY A 128 6.78 -16.78 29.04
N PHE A 129 6.41 -15.53 28.72
CA PHE A 129 5.14 -15.21 28.07
C PHE A 129 5.34 -14.28 26.88
N ALA A 130 4.48 -14.39 25.90
CA ALA A 130 4.48 -13.54 24.70
C ALA A 130 3.97 -12.13 24.99
N ASP A 131 4.54 -11.13 24.33
CA ASP A 131 4.10 -9.73 24.40
C ASP A 131 2.86 -9.44 23.54
N GLY A 132 2.48 -10.37 22.68
CA GLY A 132 1.30 -10.29 21.82
C GLY A 132 1.44 -9.32 20.65
N VAL A 133 0.30 -9.13 19.96
CA VAL A 133 0.24 -8.41 18.68
C VAL A 133 0.62 -6.94 18.79
N MET A 134 0.19 -6.25 19.86
CA MET A 134 0.35 -4.80 19.98
C MET A 134 1.81 -4.36 20.00
N ARG A 135 2.66 -5.13 20.68
CA ARG A 135 4.10 -4.87 20.72
C ARG A 135 4.73 -4.97 19.33
N TYR A 136 4.28 -5.94 18.54
CA TYR A 136 4.77 -6.12 17.19
C TYR A 136 4.26 -5.04 16.23
N VAL A 137 3.01 -4.60 16.34
CA VAL A 137 2.47 -3.46 15.59
C VAL A 137 3.29 -2.19 15.86
N LYS A 138 3.63 -1.94 17.12
CA LYS A 138 4.50 -0.81 17.50
C LYS A 138 5.86 -0.90 16.81
N ARG A 139 6.47 -2.09 16.82
CA ARG A 139 7.75 -2.31 16.13
C ARG A 139 7.66 -2.00 14.63
N LEU A 140 6.62 -2.48 13.94
CA LEU A 140 6.43 -2.21 12.50
C LEU A 140 6.16 -0.72 12.22
N GLN A 141 5.48 -0.02 13.13
CA GLN A 141 5.39 1.44 13.07
C GLN A 141 6.77 2.08 13.13
N ASP A 142 7.59 1.69 14.09
CA ASP A 142 8.93 2.25 14.26
C ASP A 142 9.80 1.94 13.04
N THR A 143 9.78 0.71 12.53
CA THR A 143 10.48 0.31 11.32
C THR A 143 10.09 1.17 10.11
N THR A 144 8.80 1.41 9.87
CA THR A 144 8.36 2.22 8.72
C THR A 144 8.56 3.71 8.92
N SER A 145 8.56 4.19 10.16
CA SER A 145 8.64 5.63 10.47
C SER A 145 10.03 6.22 10.23
N TRP A 146 11.11 5.46 10.45
CA TRP A 146 12.48 5.97 10.25
C TRP A 146 12.99 5.78 8.82
N ILE A 147 12.34 4.91 8.00
CA ILE A 147 12.73 4.68 6.62
C ILE A 147 12.10 5.74 5.71
N SER A 148 12.94 6.52 5.04
CA SER A 148 12.53 7.57 4.12
C SER A 148 12.38 7.04 2.70
N GLN A 149 11.24 7.37 2.07
CA GLN A 149 10.95 7.15 0.66
C GLN A 149 10.97 8.50 -0.05
N ARG A 150 12.13 9.04 -0.40
CA ARG A 150 12.25 10.41 -0.94
C ARG A 150 11.57 11.43 0.00
N SER A 151 10.40 11.97 -0.38
CA SER A 151 9.60 12.93 0.42
C SER A 151 8.56 12.27 1.34
N ARG A 152 8.44 10.94 1.35
CA ARG A 152 7.44 10.21 2.12
C ARG A 152 8.08 9.27 3.14
N ARG A 153 7.31 8.89 4.15
CA ARG A 153 7.65 7.80 5.08
C ARG A 153 6.93 6.52 4.67
N GLY A 154 7.52 5.37 4.98
CA GLY A 154 6.86 4.09 4.87
C GLY A 154 5.61 4.02 5.73
N LYS A 155 4.67 3.15 5.37
CA LYS A 155 3.46 2.88 6.15
C LYS A 155 3.21 1.38 6.14
N PHE A 156 2.77 0.88 7.30
CA PHE A 156 2.31 -0.49 7.47
C PHE A 156 0.84 -0.49 7.88
N ALA A 157 0.01 -1.29 7.22
CA ALA A 157 -1.39 -1.50 7.60
C ALA A 157 -1.55 -2.85 8.30
N ALA A 158 -2.08 -2.85 9.52
CA ALA A 158 -2.26 -4.04 10.33
C ALA A 158 -3.67 -4.62 10.17
N TYR A 159 -3.76 -5.93 9.97
CA TYR A 159 -5.02 -6.68 9.94
C TYR A 159 -5.05 -7.67 11.09
N LEU A 160 -6.19 -7.76 11.81
CA LEU A 160 -6.38 -8.70 12.89
C LEU A 160 -7.79 -9.32 12.80
N ASP A 161 -7.88 -10.62 13.08
CA ASP A 161 -9.16 -11.31 13.16
C ASP A 161 -9.99 -10.83 14.35
N LEU A 162 -11.30 -10.68 14.17
CA LEU A 162 -12.23 -10.30 15.23
C LEU A 162 -12.19 -11.27 16.42
N GLU A 163 -11.84 -12.52 16.19
CA GLU A 163 -11.77 -13.56 17.22
C GLU A 163 -10.43 -13.65 17.94
N HIS A 164 -9.46 -12.81 17.52
CA HIS A 164 -8.14 -12.82 18.16
C HIS A 164 -8.23 -12.31 19.62
N PRO A 165 -7.60 -12.97 20.61
CA PRO A 165 -7.70 -12.58 22.01
C PRO A 165 -7.22 -11.17 22.35
N ASN A 166 -6.37 -10.55 21.51
CA ASN A 166 -5.95 -9.17 21.69
C ASN A 166 -6.82 -8.14 20.93
N ILE A 167 -8.00 -8.53 20.43
CA ILE A 167 -8.83 -7.65 19.61
C ILE A 167 -9.24 -6.37 20.33
N ASP A 168 -9.59 -6.43 21.61
CA ASP A 168 -10.00 -5.26 22.37
C ASP A 168 -8.89 -4.20 22.43
N LYS A 169 -7.64 -4.62 22.66
CA LYS A 169 -6.48 -3.73 22.63
C LYS A 169 -6.21 -3.20 21.22
N PHE A 170 -6.43 -4.02 20.20
CA PHE A 170 -6.25 -3.63 18.80
C PHE A 170 -7.25 -2.57 18.35
N LEU A 171 -8.50 -2.64 18.81
CA LEU A 171 -9.53 -1.65 18.53
C LEU A 171 -9.22 -0.26 19.12
N THR A 172 -8.44 -0.21 20.21
CA THR A 172 -8.03 1.05 20.86
C THR A 172 -6.73 1.65 20.30
N ILE A 173 -6.22 1.12 19.20
CA ILE A 173 -4.93 1.54 18.60
C ILE A 173 -4.85 3.03 18.26
N LYS A 174 -6.00 3.69 18.07
CA LYS A 174 -6.11 5.12 17.76
C LYS A 174 -6.50 5.98 18.94
N ASP A 175 -6.61 5.41 20.13
CA ASP A 175 -6.94 6.19 21.33
C ASP A 175 -5.81 7.18 21.64
N LYS A 176 -6.16 8.30 22.26
CA LYS A 176 -5.20 9.37 22.58
C LYS A 176 -4.03 8.93 23.47
N THR A 177 -4.23 7.86 24.22
CA THR A 177 -3.23 7.28 25.12
C THR A 177 -2.34 6.24 24.43
N SER A 178 -2.65 5.84 23.21
CA SER A 178 -1.85 4.88 22.44
C SER A 178 -0.57 5.54 21.93
N ASP A 179 0.52 4.79 21.92
CA ASP A 179 1.79 5.17 21.28
C ASP A 179 1.87 4.70 19.82
N ILE A 180 0.78 4.10 19.29
CA ILE A 180 0.65 3.64 17.91
C ILE A 180 -0.28 4.59 17.14
N HIS A 181 0.29 5.64 16.56
CA HIS A 181 -0.52 6.69 15.92
C HIS A 181 -0.61 6.56 14.40
N GLU A 182 0.39 5.95 13.78
CA GLU A 182 0.59 6.02 12.34
C GLU A 182 0.18 4.76 11.58
N VAL A 183 -0.22 3.69 12.26
CA VAL A 183 -0.61 2.42 11.66
C VAL A 183 -2.08 2.44 11.26
N PRO A 184 -2.44 2.43 9.97
CA PRO A 184 -3.77 2.06 9.53
C PRO A 184 -4.08 0.63 9.99
N PHE A 185 -5.32 0.37 10.40
CA PHE A 185 -5.71 -0.97 10.81
C PHE A 185 -7.10 -1.36 10.30
N ALA A 186 -7.31 -2.64 10.16
CA ALA A 186 -8.61 -3.20 9.83
C ALA A 186 -8.85 -4.51 10.59
N VAL A 187 -10.12 -4.79 10.87
CA VAL A 187 -10.55 -6.03 11.51
C VAL A 187 -11.09 -6.97 10.46
N LYS A 188 -10.63 -8.21 10.47
CA LYS A 188 -11.16 -9.29 9.63
C LYS A 188 -12.39 -9.87 10.31
N ILE A 189 -13.52 -9.85 9.60
CA ILE A 189 -14.79 -10.38 10.10
C ILE A 189 -15.16 -11.62 9.28
N GLY A 190 -15.15 -12.78 9.91
CA GLY A 190 -15.54 -14.04 9.26
C GLY A 190 -17.03 -14.11 8.96
N ASP A 191 -17.42 -14.88 7.94
CA ASP A 191 -18.79 -15.05 7.48
C ASP A 191 -19.80 -15.45 8.56
N LYS A 192 -19.35 -16.19 9.59
CA LYS A 192 -20.23 -16.57 10.70
C LYS A 192 -20.79 -15.36 11.46
N TRP A 193 -19.98 -14.30 11.62
CA TRP A 193 -20.42 -13.07 12.26
C TRP A 193 -21.39 -12.26 11.39
N ILE A 194 -21.11 -12.22 10.09
CA ILE A 194 -21.99 -11.55 9.12
C ILE A 194 -23.37 -12.21 9.07
N ARG A 195 -23.42 -13.54 9.20
CA ARG A 195 -24.70 -14.30 9.25
C ARG A 195 -25.51 -14.06 10.51
N GLN A 196 -24.87 -13.69 11.62
CA GLN A 196 -25.54 -13.37 12.88
C GLN A 196 -26.13 -11.97 12.91
N LEU A 197 -25.69 -11.08 12.02
CA LEU A 197 -26.21 -9.71 11.89
C LEU A 197 -27.49 -9.63 11.03
N LYS A 198 -27.92 -10.73 10.43
CA LYS A 198 -29.18 -10.84 9.66
C LYS A 198 -30.27 -11.42 10.53
#